data_dea26d12be04836b1edf0ae4f0cd9cd3
#
_entry.id   dea26d12be04836b1edf0ae4f0cd9cd3
#
_cell.length_a   1.000
_cell.length_b   1.000
_cell.length_c   1.000
_cell.angle_alpha   90.00
_cell.angle_beta   90.00
_cell.angle_gamma   90.00
#
_symmetry.space_group_name_H-M   'P 1'
#
loop_
_entity.id
_entity.type
_entity.pdbx_description
1 polymer ?
#
loop_
_entity_poly.entity_id
_entity_poly.type
_entity_poly.pdbx_seq_one_letter_code
_entity_poly.pdbx_strand_id
1 'polypeptide(L)'
;MTSVLAELARTFAMLSLVSIGGINVLLPEIRRQVLDVHGWMTDAAFAHTFAIASAAPGPNVIVVSLIGWQVAGWAGLLVATLAIMIPSCALLTARVLARWSDSEAVAVLKAALVPLGLGLMLASGISMMRTVDRDAFTVAISLATAAFVVASRRNPLWALAAGTCVNIVALHMS
;
A
#
# COMPACT_ATOMS: atom_id res chain seq x y z
N MET A 1 -0.81 24.93 -11.25
CA MET A 1 -1.13 23.83 -10.31
C MET A 1 -2.26 22.94 -10.82
N THR A 2 -3.35 23.47 -11.35
CA THR A 2 -4.47 22.67 -11.90
C THR A 2 -4.08 21.79 -13.08
N SER A 3 -3.17 22.23 -13.96
CA SER A 3 -2.67 21.42 -15.09
C SER A 3 -1.89 20.20 -14.63
N VAL A 4 -1.00 20.36 -13.66
CA VAL A 4 -0.18 19.26 -13.13
C VAL A 4 -1.05 18.21 -12.42
N LEU A 5 -2.06 18.62 -11.65
CA LEU A 5 -3.00 17.71 -11.01
C LEU A 5 -3.85 16.94 -12.03
N ALA A 6 -4.25 17.59 -13.12
CA ALA A 6 -5.01 16.94 -14.19
C ALA A 6 -4.15 15.93 -14.97
N GLU A 7 -2.89 16.26 -15.25
CA GLU A 7 -1.93 15.33 -15.86
C GLU A 7 -1.65 14.13 -14.96
N LEU A 8 -1.45 14.37 -13.67
CA LEU A 8 -1.24 13.34 -12.67
C LEU A 8 -2.45 12.40 -12.58
N ALA A 9 -3.67 12.97 -12.54
CA ALA A 9 -4.91 12.19 -12.52
C ALA A 9 -5.05 11.34 -13.79
N ARG A 10 -4.81 11.93 -14.98
CA ARG A 10 -4.92 11.22 -16.26
C ARG A 10 -3.91 10.10 -16.38
N THR A 11 -2.65 10.34 -16.02
CA THR A 11 -1.57 9.36 -16.10
C THR A 11 -1.86 8.15 -15.20
N PHE A 12 -2.19 8.38 -13.93
CA PHE A 12 -2.47 7.27 -13.01
C PHE A 12 -3.80 6.58 -13.27
N ALA A 13 -4.81 7.28 -13.79
CA ALA A 13 -6.05 6.65 -14.23
C ALA A 13 -5.83 5.72 -15.43
N MET A 14 -5.02 6.14 -16.42
CA MET A 14 -4.67 5.27 -17.54
C MET A 14 -3.86 4.04 -17.09
N LEU A 15 -2.89 4.23 -16.22
CA LEU A 15 -2.12 3.13 -15.64
C LEU A 15 -3.00 2.15 -14.85
N SER A 16 -4.00 2.66 -14.14
CA SER A 16 -4.98 1.85 -13.44
C SER A 16 -5.77 0.91 -14.36
N LEU A 17 -6.16 1.39 -15.54
CA LEU A 17 -6.90 0.59 -16.51
C LEU A 17 -6.08 -0.56 -17.11
N VAL A 18 -4.76 -0.37 -17.23
CA VAL A 18 -3.81 -1.36 -17.77
C VAL A 18 -3.26 -2.27 -16.67
N SER A 19 -3.55 -2.00 -15.41
CA SER A 19 -3.04 -2.70 -14.22
C SER A 19 -3.58 -4.12 -14.07
N ILE A 20 -3.31 -4.99 -15.04
CA ILE A 20 -3.59 -6.43 -14.95
C ILE A 20 -2.36 -7.08 -14.30
N GLY A 21 -2.42 -7.34 -12.97
CA GLY A 21 -1.32 -7.97 -12.23
C GLY A 21 -0.71 -7.15 -11.10
N GLY A 22 -1.27 -5.98 -10.82
CA GLY A 22 -0.86 -5.13 -9.70
C GLY A 22 0.21 -4.09 -10.04
N ILE A 23 0.45 -3.19 -9.10
CA ILE A 23 1.35 -2.02 -9.28
C ILE A 23 2.81 -2.42 -9.56
N ASN A 24 3.27 -3.56 -9.06
CA ASN A 24 4.65 -4.01 -9.29
C ASN A 24 4.95 -4.27 -10.77
N VAL A 25 3.97 -4.74 -11.53
CA VAL A 25 4.12 -4.95 -12.98
C VAL A 25 4.19 -3.62 -13.72
N LEU A 26 3.54 -2.59 -13.18
CA LEU A 26 3.51 -1.24 -13.75
C LEU A 26 4.70 -0.37 -13.34
N LEU A 27 5.54 -0.82 -12.42
CA LEU A 27 6.63 -0.02 -11.88
C LEU A 27 7.57 0.57 -12.94
N PRO A 28 8.01 -0.20 -13.97
CA PRO A 28 8.80 0.34 -15.06
C PRO A 28 8.07 1.44 -15.85
N GLU A 29 6.78 1.27 -16.09
CA GLU A 29 5.97 2.25 -16.79
C GLU A 29 5.70 3.50 -15.93
N ILE A 30 5.44 3.33 -14.63
CA ILE A 30 5.34 4.45 -13.69
C ILE A 30 6.63 5.26 -13.72
N ARG A 31 7.80 4.60 -13.63
CA ARG A 31 9.10 5.27 -13.71
C ARG A 31 9.24 6.05 -15.01
N ARG A 32 8.95 5.42 -16.15
CA ARG A 32 9.00 6.07 -17.47
C ARG A 32 8.11 7.31 -17.54
N GLN A 33 6.87 7.22 -17.07
CA GLN A 33 5.93 8.34 -17.07
C GLN A 33 6.43 9.49 -16.17
N VAL A 34 6.92 9.17 -14.99
CA VAL A 34 7.32 10.16 -13.98
C VAL A 34 8.64 10.84 -14.33
N LEU A 35 9.63 10.11 -14.86
CA LEU A 35 10.96 10.62 -15.18
C LEU A 35 11.06 11.13 -16.63
N ASP A 36 10.74 10.24 -17.58
CA ASP A 36 11.09 10.47 -18.98
C ASP A 36 10.03 11.29 -19.72
N VAL A 37 8.75 11.07 -19.42
CA VAL A 37 7.64 11.75 -20.13
C VAL A 37 7.33 13.09 -19.49
N HIS A 38 7.15 13.11 -18.18
CA HIS A 38 6.70 14.31 -17.47
C HIS A 38 7.83 15.05 -16.74
N GLY A 39 8.96 14.40 -16.46
CA GLY A 39 10.07 15.01 -15.74
C GLY A 39 9.71 15.50 -14.35
N TRP A 40 8.75 14.85 -13.69
CA TRP A 40 8.24 15.28 -12.38
C TRP A 40 9.26 15.10 -11.26
N MET A 41 10.18 14.16 -11.40
CA MET A 41 11.25 13.92 -10.42
C MET A 41 12.50 13.33 -11.08
N THR A 42 13.60 13.35 -10.35
CA THR A 42 14.86 12.73 -10.78
C THR A 42 14.85 11.23 -10.45
N ASP A 43 15.74 10.47 -11.10
CA ASP A 43 15.89 9.04 -10.86
C ASP A 43 16.25 8.73 -9.39
N ALA A 44 17.12 9.54 -8.78
CA ALA A 44 17.46 9.43 -7.37
C ALA A 44 16.25 9.66 -6.44
N ALA A 45 15.42 10.66 -6.74
CA ALA A 45 14.21 10.95 -5.98
C ALA A 45 13.18 9.81 -6.11
N PHE A 46 13.04 9.25 -7.31
CA PHE A 46 12.17 8.10 -7.55
C PHE A 46 12.62 6.86 -6.77
N ALA A 47 13.92 6.53 -6.83
CA ALA A 47 14.50 5.41 -6.09
C ALA A 47 14.30 5.56 -4.57
N HIS A 48 14.50 6.76 -4.03
CA HIS A 48 14.28 7.07 -2.62
C HIS A 48 12.79 6.92 -2.23
N THR A 49 11.88 7.45 -3.06
CA THR A 49 10.43 7.33 -2.85
C THR A 49 9.98 5.88 -2.89
N PHE A 50 10.51 5.10 -3.83
CA PHE A 50 10.23 3.68 -3.93
C PHE A 50 10.75 2.89 -2.72
N ALA A 51 11.96 3.20 -2.24
CA ALA A 51 12.52 2.58 -1.04
C ALA A 51 11.67 2.84 0.21
N ILE A 52 11.22 4.08 0.41
CA ILE A 52 10.31 4.44 1.52
C ILE A 52 8.98 3.69 1.40
N ALA A 53 8.39 3.67 0.20
CA ALA A 53 7.13 2.97 -0.02
C ALA A 53 7.25 1.46 0.22
N SER A 54 8.37 0.86 -0.17
CA SER A 54 8.65 -0.56 0.04
C SER A 54 8.92 -0.92 1.49
N ALA A 55 9.40 0.03 2.30
CA ALA A 55 9.59 -0.14 3.74
C ALA A 55 8.27 0.02 4.53
N ALA A 56 7.28 0.69 3.96
CA ALA A 56 5.99 0.89 4.61
C ALA A 56 5.13 -0.39 4.50
N PRO A 57 4.54 -0.88 5.62
CA PRO A 57 3.60 -2.00 5.56
C PRO A 57 2.31 -1.54 4.88
N GLY A 58 1.94 -2.22 3.80
CA GLY A 58 0.68 -1.90 3.12
C GLY A 58 0.66 -2.22 1.63
N PRO A 59 -0.42 -1.86 0.94
CA PRO A 59 -0.53 -2.08 -0.49
C PRO A 59 0.48 -1.18 -1.23
N ASN A 60 1.13 -1.71 -2.27
CA ASN A 60 2.13 -1.01 -3.08
C ASN A 60 1.62 0.28 -3.77
N VAL A 61 0.32 0.57 -3.65
CA VAL A 61 -0.29 1.87 -4.04
C VAL A 61 0.38 3.06 -3.33
N ILE A 62 1.00 2.83 -2.18
CA ILE A 62 1.75 3.84 -1.43
C ILE A 62 2.82 4.53 -2.30
N VAL A 63 3.47 3.81 -3.22
CA VAL A 63 4.43 4.40 -4.17
C VAL A 63 3.78 5.54 -4.96
N VAL A 64 2.60 5.31 -5.52
CA VAL A 64 1.85 6.29 -6.32
C VAL A 64 1.42 7.48 -5.46
N SER A 65 0.98 7.21 -4.24
CA SER A 65 0.60 8.27 -3.29
C SER A 65 1.78 9.17 -2.94
N LEU A 66 2.96 8.60 -2.70
CA LEU A 66 4.19 9.35 -2.41
C LEU A 66 4.72 10.11 -3.63
N ILE A 67 4.61 9.56 -4.84
CA ILE A 67 4.91 10.29 -6.08
C ILE A 67 4.00 11.51 -6.18
N GLY A 68 2.70 11.34 -6.00
CA GLY A 68 1.74 12.44 -6.00
C GLY A 68 2.06 13.50 -4.96
N TRP A 69 2.47 13.09 -3.76
CA TRP A 69 2.94 14.01 -2.72
C TRP A 69 4.14 14.84 -3.15
N GLN A 70 5.15 14.21 -3.74
CA GLN A 70 6.36 14.91 -4.19
C GLN A 70 6.08 15.91 -5.30
N VAL A 71 5.12 15.61 -6.19
CA VAL A 71 4.78 16.44 -7.33
C VAL A 71 3.92 17.64 -6.96
N ALA A 72 2.92 17.46 -6.10
CA ALA A 72 1.92 18.50 -5.80
C ALA A 72 1.43 18.48 -4.33
N GLY A 73 2.23 17.97 -3.39
CA GLY A 73 1.91 17.93 -1.97
C GLY A 73 0.63 17.14 -1.65
N TRP A 74 -0.13 17.57 -0.66
CA TRP A 74 -1.37 16.90 -0.23
C TRP A 74 -2.40 16.70 -1.35
N ALA A 75 -2.56 17.70 -2.21
CA ALA A 75 -3.46 17.61 -3.36
C ALA A 75 -3.00 16.53 -4.35
N GLY A 76 -1.70 16.47 -4.63
CA GLY A 76 -1.12 15.44 -5.49
C GLY A 76 -1.26 14.05 -4.93
N LEU A 77 -1.03 13.86 -3.62
CA LEU A 77 -1.23 12.59 -2.94
C LEU A 77 -2.66 12.07 -3.11
N LEU A 78 -3.65 12.91 -2.82
CA LEU A 78 -5.06 12.52 -2.91
C LEU A 78 -5.45 12.22 -4.36
N VAL A 79 -5.07 13.09 -5.30
CA VAL A 79 -5.39 12.91 -6.72
C VAL A 79 -4.77 11.65 -7.30
N ALA A 80 -3.49 11.39 -7.04
CA ALA A 80 -2.80 10.20 -7.54
C ALA A 80 -3.41 8.91 -6.96
N THR A 81 -3.69 8.90 -5.65
CA THR A 81 -4.29 7.75 -4.99
C THR A 81 -5.70 7.46 -5.51
N LEU A 82 -6.54 8.47 -5.64
CA LEU A 82 -7.89 8.30 -6.17
C LEU A 82 -7.86 7.91 -7.65
N ALA A 83 -6.98 8.52 -8.44
CA ALA A 83 -6.86 8.24 -9.87
C ALA A 83 -6.46 6.79 -10.16
N ILE A 84 -5.61 6.19 -9.33
CA ILE A 84 -5.22 4.78 -9.53
C ILE A 84 -6.25 3.80 -8.96
N MET A 85 -6.99 4.18 -7.92
CA MET A 85 -7.98 3.30 -7.28
C MET A 85 -9.35 3.31 -7.97
N ILE A 86 -9.87 4.49 -8.32
CA ILE A 86 -11.23 4.63 -8.82
C ILE A 86 -11.48 3.83 -10.11
N PRO A 87 -10.65 3.90 -11.17
CA PRO A 87 -10.92 3.17 -12.40
C PRO A 87 -10.91 1.65 -12.21
N SER A 88 -9.96 1.13 -11.42
CA SER A 88 -9.88 -0.30 -11.11
C SER A 88 -11.09 -0.79 -10.33
N CYS A 89 -11.52 -0.02 -9.32
CA CYS A 89 -12.72 -0.33 -8.54
C CYS A 89 -13.98 -0.22 -9.40
N ALA A 90 -14.09 0.80 -10.24
CA ALA A 90 -15.24 1.01 -11.13
C ALA A 90 -15.37 -0.11 -12.17
N LEU A 91 -14.26 -0.55 -12.76
CA LEU A 91 -14.25 -1.68 -13.70
C LEU A 91 -14.67 -2.98 -13.03
N LEU A 92 -14.16 -3.26 -11.83
CA LEU A 92 -14.54 -4.44 -11.04
C LEU A 92 -16.02 -4.41 -10.69
N THR A 93 -16.53 -3.29 -10.19
CA THR A 93 -17.94 -3.17 -9.81
C THR A 93 -18.86 -3.21 -11.03
N ALA A 94 -18.56 -2.50 -12.11
CA ALA A 94 -19.37 -2.50 -13.32
C ALA A 94 -19.44 -3.88 -13.98
N ARG A 95 -18.34 -4.61 -14.06
CA ARG A 95 -18.33 -5.96 -14.65
C ARG A 95 -18.94 -7.03 -13.74
N VAL A 96 -18.74 -6.91 -12.42
CA VAL A 96 -19.27 -7.86 -11.45
C VAL A 96 -20.76 -7.62 -11.17
N LEU A 97 -21.23 -6.35 -11.08
CA LEU A 97 -22.64 -6.06 -10.84
C LEU A 97 -23.49 -6.23 -12.10
N ALA A 98 -22.99 -5.82 -13.29
CA ALA A 98 -23.84 -5.79 -14.50
C ALA A 98 -24.07 -7.15 -15.14
N ARG A 99 -23.27 -8.15 -14.88
CA ARG A 99 -23.35 -9.42 -15.63
C ARG A 99 -23.33 -10.69 -14.79
N TRP A 100 -22.98 -10.62 -13.48
CA TRP A 100 -22.60 -11.83 -12.74
C TRP A 100 -22.97 -11.81 -11.25
N SER A 101 -23.86 -10.94 -10.80
CA SER A 101 -24.22 -10.84 -9.38
C SER A 101 -24.79 -12.15 -8.81
N ASP A 102 -25.40 -12.99 -9.65
CA ASP A 102 -26.06 -14.23 -9.24
C ASP A 102 -25.34 -15.52 -9.68
N SER A 103 -24.10 -15.44 -10.20
CA SER A 103 -23.39 -16.64 -10.62
C SER A 103 -22.58 -17.25 -9.47
N GLU A 104 -22.69 -18.57 -9.30
CA GLU A 104 -21.87 -19.35 -8.35
C GLU A 104 -20.36 -19.11 -8.53
N ALA A 105 -19.90 -18.84 -9.76
CA ALA A 105 -18.51 -18.55 -10.05
C ALA A 105 -17.99 -17.28 -9.36
N VAL A 106 -18.81 -16.23 -9.23
CA VAL A 106 -18.44 -15.00 -8.51
C VAL A 106 -18.40 -15.25 -7.00
N ALA A 107 -19.30 -16.05 -6.47
CA ALA A 107 -19.30 -16.42 -5.07
C ALA A 107 -18.04 -17.22 -4.71
N VAL A 108 -17.66 -18.20 -5.54
CA VAL A 108 -16.45 -18.99 -5.40
C VAL A 108 -15.19 -18.12 -5.53
N LEU A 109 -15.16 -17.19 -6.50
CA LEU A 109 -14.02 -16.26 -6.67
C LEU A 109 -13.87 -15.35 -5.45
N LYS A 110 -14.94 -14.79 -4.92
CA LYS A 110 -14.91 -13.99 -3.69
C LYS A 110 -14.42 -14.81 -2.50
N ALA A 111 -14.93 -16.04 -2.35
CA ALA A 111 -14.52 -16.95 -1.28
C ALA A 111 -13.02 -17.34 -1.38
N ALA A 112 -12.47 -17.41 -2.58
CA ALA A 112 -11.06 -17.69 -2.80
C ALA A 112 -10.15 -16.45 -2.61
N LEU A 113 -10.62 -15.26 -2.99
CA LEU A 113 -9.84 -14.01 -2.88
C LEU A 113 -9.67 -13.53 -1.43
N VAL A 114 -10.65 -13.77 -0.57
CA VAL A 114 -10.57 -13.36 0.85
C VAL A 114 -9.39 -14.03 1.57
N PRO A 115 -9.26 -15.38 1.58
CA PRO A 115 -8.12 -16.02 2.23
C PRO A 115 -6.79 -15.69 1.56
N LEU A 116 -6.77 -15.46 0.24
CA LEU A 116 -5.56 -15.02 -0.46
C LEU A 116 -5.12 -13.63 0.02
N GLY A 117 -6.06 -12.69 0.14
CA GLY A 117 -5.78 -11.35 0.67
C GLY A 117 -5.26 -11.38 2.11
N LEU A 118 -5.89 -12.18 2.97
CA LEU A 118 -5.44 -12.40 4.34
C LEU A 118 -4.04 -13.04 4.38
N GLY A 119 -3.77 -14.02 3.52
CA GLY A 119 -2.45 -14.66 3.41
C GLY A 119 -1.37 -13.67 2.99
N LEU A 120 -1.64 -12.78 2.03
CA LEU A 120 -0.71 -11.73 1.61
C LEU A 120 -0.46 -10.70 2.72
N MET A 121 -1.48 -10.33 3.49
CA MET A 121 -1.32 -9.43 4.65
C MET A 121 -0.46 -10.08 5.73
N LEU A 122 -0.68 -11.35 6.05
CA LEU A 122 0.15 -12.09 7.00
C LEU A 122 1.59 -12.24 6.52
N ALA A 123 1.79 -12.58 5.25
CA ALA A 123 3.12 -12.69 4.65
C ALA A 123 3.88 -11.34 4.70
N SER A 124 3.20 -10.22 4.41
CA SER A 124 3.78 -8.88 4.55
C SER A 124 4.16 -8.57 5.99
N GLY A 125 3.29 -8.89 6.96
CA GLY A 125 3.56 -8.72 8.38
C GLY A 125 4.79 -9.52 8.83
N ILE A 126 4.87 -10.81 8.47
CA ILE A 126 6.00 -11.67 8.79
C ILE A 126 7.30 -11.18 8.13
N SER A 127 7.23 -10.75 6.88
CA SER A 127 8.38 -10.20 6.17
C SER A 127 8.91 -8.95 6.86
N MET A 128 8.02 -8.10 7.34
CA MET A 128 8.39 -6.89 8.05
C MET A 128 8.99 -7.18 9.43
N MET A 129 8.42 -8.11 10.18
CA MET A 129 9.01 -8.60 11.45
C MET A 129 10.46 -9.07 11.22
N ARG A 130 10.72 -9.88 10.19
CA ARG A 130 12.06 -10.37 9.86
C ARG A 130 13.06 -9.26 9.51
N THR A 131 12.59 -8.11 9.04
CA THR A 131 13.45 -6.98 8.65
C THR A 131 13.75 -6.07 9.84
N VAL A 132 12.80 -5.90 10.75
CA VAL A 132 12.87 -4.97 11.89
C VAL A 132 13.36 -5.66 13.15
N ASP A 133 12.90 -6.88 13.40
CA ASP A 133 13.19 -7.63 14.62
C ASP A 133 14.56 -8.33 14.50
N ARG A 134 15.61 -7.63 14.86
CA ARG A 134 17.00 -8.16 14.84
C ARG A 134 17.41 -8.82 16.16
N ASP A 135 16.76 -8.45 17.26
CA ASP A 135 17.06 -8.92 18.60
C ASP A 135 15.91 -9.74 19.19
N ALA A 136 16.24 -10.70 20.06
CA ALA A 136 15.24 -11.53 20.73
C ALA A 136 14.22 -10.71 21.53
N PHE A 137 14.60 -9.52 21.99
CA PHE A 137 13.73 -8.59 22.72
C PHE A 137 12.67 -7.98 21.81
N THR A 138 13.04 -7.51 20.63
CA THR A 138 12.10 -6.95 19.63
C THR A 138 11.14 -8.01 19.11
N VAL A 139 11.62 -9.23 18.87
CA VAL A 139 10.77 -10.39 18.52
C VAL A 139 9.74 -10.68 19.62
N ALA A 140 10.14 -10.65 20.89
CA ALA A 140 9.23 -10.89 22.00
C ALA A 140 8.13 -9.81 22.11
N ILE A 141 8.47 -8.54 21.89
CA ILE A 141 7.50 -7.43 21.86
C ILE A 141 6.51 -7.60 20.70
N SER A 142 7.00 -7.93 19.51
CA SER A 142 6.17 -8.13 18.33
C SER A 142 5.19 -9.29 18.51
N LEU A 143 5.65 -10.42 19.05
CA LEU A 143 4.81 -11.57 19.37
C LEU A 143 3.79 -11.27 20.47
N ALA A 144 4.20 -10.58 21.54
CA ALA A 144 3.31 -10.19 22.63
C ALA A 144 2.20 -9.24 22.13
N THR A 145 2.57 -8.27 21.27
CA THR A 145 1.62 -7.34 20.65
C THR A 145 0.64 -8.08 19.74
N ALA A 146 1.13 -8.99 18.89
CA ALA A 146 0.28 -9.81 18.04
C ALA A 146 -0.68 -10.71 18.86
N ALA A 147 -0.18 -11.38 19.89
CA ALA A 147 -0.99 -12.19 20.79
C ALA A 147 -2.05 -11.36 21.52
N PHE A 148 -1.70 -10.16 21.99
CA PHE A 148 -2.64 -9.24 22.62
C PHE A 148 -3.76 -8.80 21.67
N VAL A 149 -3.42 -8.45 20.42
CA VAL A 149 -4.40 -8.02 19.41
C VAL A 149 -5.36 -9.17 19.05
N VAL A 150 -4.85 -10.39 18.95
CA VAL A 150 -5.69 -11.56 18.65
C VAL A 150 -6.57 -11.95 19.86
N ALA A 151 -6.04 -11.90 21.06
CA ALA A 151 -6.76 -12.30 22.29
C ALA A 151 -7.70 -11.21 22.82
N SER A 152 -7.42 -9.94 22.55
CA SER A 152 -8.18 -8.81 23.06
C SER A 152 -9.12 -8.21 22.01
N ARG A 153 -10.40 -8.07 22.33
CA ARG A 153 -11.36 -7.33 21.51
C ARG A 153 -11.22 -5.80 21.65
N ARG A 154 -10.16 -5.32 22.30
CA ARG A 154 -9.89 -3.89 22.49
C ARG A 154 -9.22 -3.29 21.26
N ASN A 155 -9.30 -1.96 21.15
CA ASN A 155 -8.73 -1.23 20.02
C ASN A 155 -7.21 -1.52 19.89
N PRO A 156 -6.72 -2.00 18.74
CA PRO A 156 -5.32 -2.31 18.49
C PRO A 156 -4.35 -1.14 18.74
N LEU A 157 -4.85 0.09 18.69
CA LEU A 157 -4.05 1.30 18.94
C LEU A 157 -3.39 1.31 20.33
N TRP A 158 -4.02 0.73 21.34
CA TRP A 158 -3.44 0.62 22.68
C TRP A 158 -2.22 -0.30 22.72
N ALA A 159 -2.27 -1.40 21.98
CA ALA A 159 -1.15 -2.33 21.86
C ALA A 159 0.04 -1.68 21.13
N LEU A 160 -0.23 -0.93 20.06
CA LEU A 160 0.79 -0.18 19.31
C LEU A 160 1.42 0.92 20.19
N ALA A 161 0.62 1.69 20.92
CA ALA A 161 1.14 2.72 21.83
C ALA A 161 2.02 2.11 22.93
N ALA A 162 1.57 1.02 23.56
CA ALA A 162 2.34 0.34 24.61
C ALA A 162 3.65 -0.23 24.05
N GLY A 163 3.63 -0.92 22.91
CA GLY A 163 4.82 -1.48 22.26
C GLY A 163 5.82 -0.41 21.86
N THR A 164 5.36 0.73 21.34
CA THR A 164 6.21 1.86 21.01
C THR A 164 6.85 2.49 22.25
N CYS A 165 6.09 2.69 23.34
CA CYS A 165 6.65 3.21 24.59
C CYS A 165 7.72 2.29 25.18
N VAL A 166 7.48 0.97 25.19
CA VAL A 166 8.46 -0.02 25.68
C VAL A 166 9.73 0.00 24.84
N ASN A 167 9.60 0.10 23.52
CA ASN A 167 10.75 0.15 22.62
C ASN A 167 11.58 1.44 22.79
N ILE A 168 10.94 2.60 22.96
CA ILE A 168 11.62 3.86 23.23
C ILE A 168 12.38 3.82 24.56
N VAL A 169 11.76 3.27 25.60
CA VAL A 169 12.43 3.14 26.92
C VAL A 169 13.62 2.19 26.83
N ALA A 170 13.49 1.06 26.13
CA ALA A 170 14.59 0.12 25.94
C ALA A 170 15.76 0.73 25.17
N LEU A 171 15.49 1.53 24.13
CA LEU A 171 16.52 2.26 23.37
C LEU A 171 17.24 3.33 24.17
N HIS A 172 16.59 3.93 25.20
CA HIS A 172 17.21 4.92 26.08
C HIS A 172 18.05 4.28 27.20
N MET A 173 17.85 2.99 27.46
CA MET A 173 18.58 2.25 28.52
C MET A 173 19.76 1.43 27.97
N SER A 174 19.89 1.35 26.67
CA SER A 174 20.98 0.66 25.93
C SER A 174 22.00 1.65 25.41
#